data_79ac2ee8037f3f4fa3a99fff2de031cb
#
_entry.id   79ac2ee8037f3f4fa3a99fff2de031cb
#
_cell.length_a   1.000
_cell.length_b   1.000
_cell.length_c   1.000
_cell.angle_alpha   90.00
_cell.angle_beta   90.00
_cell.angle_gamma   90.00
#
_symmetry.space_group_name_H-M   'P 1'
#
loop_
_entity.id
_entity.type
_entity.pdbx_description
1 polymer ?
#
loop_
_entity_poly.entity_id
_entity_poly.type
_entity_poly.pdbx_seq_one_letter_code
_entity_poly.pdbx_strand_id
1 'polypeptide(L)'
;TLVLGSIVLPLLLRRIPPVEDTQAQHEERLARTAACQAAIASLALPEDQAQQHSAQWLAQHQEVAGRITQEYRNRIQLLDESGVANTPEAQSDSPEVVHERRLRYLREIELRLHCIQVERNTLYAERQAHRINDEMLRAMVSELDMSEVSLRKRLAVARRAVGLPPLEGH
;
A
#
# COMPACT_ATOMS: atom_id res chain seq x y z
N THR A 1 1.80 -31.48 -49.68
CA THR A 1 2.16 -31.76 -48.25
C THR A 1 2.56 -30.52 -47.46
N LEU A 2 2.84 -29.36 -48.09
CA LEU A 2 3.23 -28.09 -47.39
C LEU A 2 2.05 -27.29 -46.82
N VAL A 3 0.82 -27.50 -47.32
CA VAL A 3 -0.36 -26.74 -46.93
C VAL A 3 -0.93 -27.16 -45.56
N LEU A 4 -0.75 -28.42 -45.18
CA LEU A 4 -1.23 -28.97 -43.90
C LEU A 4 -0.47 -28.39 -42.68
N GLY A 5 0.83 -28.11 -42.87
CA GLY A 5 1.64 -27.53 -41.77
C GLY A 5 1.28 -26.08 -41.41
N SER A 6 0.79 -25.33 -42.41
CA SER A 6 0.45 -23.91 -42.23
C SER A 6 -0.83 -23.65 -41.43
N ILE A 7 -1.74 -24.63 -41.35
CA ILE A 7 -3.02 -24.49 -40.65
C ILE A 7 -2.98 -25.18 -39.28
N VAL A 8 -2.24 -26.27 -39.15
CA VAL A 8 -2.18 -27.06 -37.90
C VAL A 8 -1.33 -26.40 -36.84
N LEU A 9 -0.24 -25.71 -37.23
CA LEU A 9 0.65 -25.04 -36.28
C LEU A 9 -0.03 -23.90 -35.51
N PRO A 10 -0.76 -22.96 -36.14
CA PRO A 10 -1.48 -21.91 -35.38
C PRO A 10 -2.65 -22.47 -34.57
N LEU A 11 -3.24 -23.60 -34.95
CA LEU A 11 -4.30 -24.25 -34.16
C LEU A 11 -3.73 -24.97 -32.93
N LEU A 12 -2.55 -25.56 -33.03
CA LEU A 12 -1.82 -26.16 -31.91
C LEU A 12 -1.30 -25.10 -30.95
N LEU A 13 -0.78 -23.97 -31.46
CA LEU A 13 -0.33 -22.84 -30.63
C LEU A 13 -1.48 -22.16 -29.90
N ARG A 14 -2.71 -22.17 -30.43
CA ARG A 14 -3.90 -21.69 -29.70
C ARG A 14 -4.35 -22.61 -28.55
N ARG A 15 -3.91 -23.87 -28.55
CA ARG A 15 -4.24 -24.87 -27.54
C ARG A 15 -3.19 -24.98 -26.42
N ILE A 16 -2.04 -24.33 -26.59
CA ILE A 16 -1.08 -24.15 -25.48
C ILE A 16 -1.64 -22.99 -24.65
N PRO A 17 -2.19 -23.24 -23.43
CA PRO A 17 -2.50 -22.15 -22.54
C PRO A 17 -1.20 -21.34 -22.38
N PRO A 18 -1.25 -20.00 -22.32
CA PRO A 18 -0.06 -19.24 -21.99
C PRO A 18 0.50 -19.91 -20.73
N VAL A 19 1.77 -20.31 -20.77
CA VAL A 19 2.49 -20.74 -19.57
C VAL A 19 2.47 -19.49 -18.71
N GLU A 20 1.46 -19.39 -17.84
CA GLU A 20 1.46 -18.39 -16.80
C GLU A 20 2.79 -18.58 -16.09
N ASP A 21 3.62 -17.56 -16.10
CA ASP A 21 4.91 -17.61 -15.44
C ASP A 21 4.64 -17.66 -13.93
N THR A 22 4.30 -18.88 -13.47
CA THR A 22 3.92 -19.15 -12.08
C THR A 22 5.05 -18.77 -11.15
N GLN A 23 6.29 -18.79 -11.64
CA GLN A 23 7.44 -18.33 -10.87
C GLN A 23 7.45 -16.82 -10.76
N ALA A 24 7.23 -16.07 -11.83
CA ALA A 24 7.14 -14.62 -11.81
C ALA A 24 6.00 -14.12 -10.90
N GLN A 25 4.83 -14.75 -10.98
CA GLN A 25 3.70 -14.45 -10.08
C GLN A 25 4.02 -14.78 -8.61
N HIS A 26 4.79 -15.85 -8.37
CA HIS A 26 5.22 -16.21 -7.03
C HIS A 26 6.22 -15.19 -6.48
N GLU A 27 7.21 -14.79 -7.27
CA GLU A 27 8.20 -13.77 -6.90
C GLU A 27 7.53 -12.41 -6.62
N GLU A 28 6.59 -11.97 -7.48
CA GLU A 28 5.81 -10.76 -7.28
C GLU A 28 5.03 -10.80 -5.96
N ARG A 29 4.36 -11.92 -5.67
CA ARG A 29 3.58 -12.10 -4.43
C ARG A 29 4.47 -12.03 -3.20
N LEU A 30 5.63 -12.68 -3.21
CA LEU A 30 6.59 -12.63 -2.13
C LEU A 30 7.11 -11.21 -1.88
N ALA A 31 7.46 -10.49 -2.96
CA ALA A 31 7.93 -9.10 -2.86
C ALA A 31 6.84 -8.16 -2.30
N ARG A 32 5.59 -8.29 -2.76
CA ARG A 32 4.45 -7.53 -2.24
C ARG A 32 4.20 -7.83 -0.76
N THR A 33 4.27 -9.10 -0.36
CA THR A 33 4.11 -9.50 1.04
C THR A 33 5.21 -8.94 1.91
N ALA A 34 6.48 -9.01 1.48
CA ALA A 34 7.62 -8.45 2.19
C ALA A 34 7.48 -6.92 2.37
N ALA A 35 7.07 -6.21 1.31
CA ALA A 35 6.83 -4.76 1.37
C ALA A 35 5.71 -4.40 2.36
N CYS A 36 4.59 -5.12 2.34
CA CYS A 36 3.50 -4.92 3.30
C CYS A 36 3.92 -5.21 4.75
N GLN A 37 4.72 -6.26 4.98
CA GLN A 37 5.24 -6.60 6.31
C GLN A 37 6.20 -5.52 6.84
N ALA A 38 7.09 -4.99 5.99
CA ALA A 38 7.98 -3.89 6.34
C ALA A 38 7.19 -2.62 6.69
N ALA A 39 6.13 -2.32 5.94
CA ALA A 39 5.23 -1.20 6.23
C ALA A 39 4.53 -1.38 7.60
N ILE A 40 4.01 -2.56 7.91
CA ILE A 40 3.43 -2.85 9.23
C ILE A 40 4.46 -2.66 10.35
N ALA A 41 5.67 -3.18 10.17
CA ALA A 41 6.73 -3.04 11.17
C ALA A 41 7.12 -1.58 11.41
N SER A 42 7.08 -0.73 10.38
CA SER A 42 7.40 0.69 10.48
C SER A 42 6.36 1.53 11.23
N LEU A 43 5.15 1.01 11.46
CA LEU A 43 4.10 1.68 12.24
C LEU A 43 4.32 1.57 13.76
N ALA A 44 5.19 0.66 14.20
CA ALA A 44 5.59 0.57 15.61
C ALA A 44 6.44 1.79 15.99
N LEU A 45 6.02 2.49 17.03
CA LEU A 45 6.75 3.66 17.52
C LEU A 45 7.87 3.21 18.47
N PRO A 46 9.14 3.57 18.21
CA PRO A 46 10.24 3.32 19.13
C PRO A 46 10.00 4.00 20.49
N GLU A 47 10.47 3.39 21.58
CA GLU A 47 10.23 3.90 22.96
C GLU A 47 10.79 5.30 23.20
N ASP A 48 11.91 5.62 22.58
CA ASP A 48 12.54 6.95 22.64
C ASP A 48 11.68 8.03 21.97
N GLN A 49 11.01 7.70 20.89
CA GLN A 49 10.07 8.61 20.23
C GLN A 49 8.73 8.67 20.99
N ALA A 50 8.26 7.57 21.54
CA ALA A 50 7.04 7.55 22.34
C ALA A 50 7.11 8.50 23.53
N GLN A 51 8.27 8.62 24.20
CA GLN A 51 8.48 9.51 25.33
C GLN A 51 8.38 11.01 24.98
N GLN A 52 8.50 11.38 23.71
CA GLN A 52 8.41 12.77 23.23
C GLN A 52 6.98 13.25 23.00
N HIS A 53 5.99 12.35 23.11
CA HIS A 53 4.60 12.63 22.80
C HIS A 53 3.69 12.51 24.02
N SER A 54 2.56 13.26 23.99
CA SER A 54 1.55 13.17 25.04
C SER A 54 0.82 11.82 25.01
N ALA A 55 0.27 11.39 26.15
CA ALA A 55 -0.51 10.17 26.27
C ALA A 55 -1.70 10.13 25.28
N GLN A 56 -2.36 11.28 25.06
CA GLN A 56 -3.45 11.42 24.12
C GLN A 56 -2.98 11.18 22.67
N TRP A 57 -1.83 11.75 22.28
CA TRP A 57 -1.24 11.55 20.97
C TRP A 57 -0.86 10.08 20.75
N LEU A 58 -0.27 9.43 21.76
CA LEU A 58 0.08 8.01 21.70
C LEU A 58 -1.16 7.12 21.51
N ALA A 59 -2.23 7.38 22.24
CA ALA A 59 -3.48 6.63 22.08
C ALA A 59 -4.06 6.79 20.66
N GLN A 60 -4.07 8.00 20.12
CA GLN A 60 -4.52 8.26 18.75
C GLN A 60 -3.61 7.59 17.71
N HIS A 61 -2.29 7.64 17.91
CA HIS A 61 -1.33 6.98 17.03
C HIS A 61 -1.57 5.47 17.00
N GLN A 62 -1.71 4.83 18.16
CA GLN A 62 -1.96 3.40 18.29
C GLN A 62 -3.28 2.97 17.60
N GLU A 63 -4.35 3.75 17.79
CA GLU A 63 -5.64 3.48 17.12
C GLU A 63 -5.50 3.52 15.59
N VAL A 64 -4.86 4.59 15.08
CA VAL A 64 -4.69 4.79 13.63
C VAL A 64 -3.74 3.75 13.05
N ALA A 65 -2.60 3.50 13.70
CA ALA A 65 -1.63 2.48 13.30
C ALA A 65 -2.26 1.08 13.31
N GLY A 66 -3.13 0.78 14.28
CA GLY A 66 -3.88 -0.46 14.36
C GLY A 66 -4.81 -0.66 13.15
N ARG A 67 -5.55 0.39 12.72
CA ARG A 67 -6.39 0.33 11.51
C ARG A 67 -5.56 0.09 10.25
N ILE A 68 -4.49 0.85 10.07
CA ILE A 68 -3.61 0.71 8.91
C ILE A 68 -2.98 -0.68 8.89
N THR A 69 -2.51 -1.18 10.04
CA THR A 69 -1.99 -2.55 10.18
C THR A 69 -3.02 -3.58 9.73
N GLN A 70 -4.29 -3.42 10.12
CA GLN A 70 -5.34 -4.34 9.71
C GLN A 70 -5.60 -4.28 8.20
N GLU A 71 -5.56 -3.11 7.57
CA GLU A 71 -5.68 -2.98 6.12
C GLU A 71 -4.53 -3.69 5.39
N TYR A 72 -3.28 -3.52 5.87
CA TYR A 72 -2.13 -4.23 5.29
C TYR A 72 -2.20 -5.74 5.49
N ARG A 73 -2.67 -6.22 6.65
CA ARG A 73 -2.92 -7.64 6.89
C ARG A 73 -3.98 -8.20 5.94
N ASN A 74 -5.08 -7.48 5.76
CA ASN A 74 -6.12 -7.87 4.81
C ASN A 74 -5.56 -7.90 3.37
N ARG A 75 -4.69 -6.95 3.01
CA ARG A 75 -4.03 -6.93 1.70
C ARG A 75 -3.11 -8.15 1.52
N ILE A 76 -2.33 -8.53 2.52
CA ILE A 76 -1.50 -9.76 2.50
C ILE A 76 -2.41 -10.98 2.34
N GLN A 77 -3.49 -11.07 3.12
CA GLN A 77 -4.44 -12.18 3.02
C GLN A 77 -5.08 -12.27 1.63
N LEU A 78 -5.41 -11.14 1.00
CA LEU A 78 -5.93 -11.10 -0.37
C LEU A 78 -4.89 -11.54 -1.43
N LEU A 79 -3.59 -11.41 -1.15
CA LEU A 79 -2.54 -11.96 -2.01
C LEU A 79 -2.46 -13.48 -1.88
N ASP A 80 -2.88 -14.03 -0.74
CA ASP A 80 -2.92 -15.48 -0.50
C ASP A 80 -4.27 -16.09 -0.92
N GLU A 81 -5.37 -15.34 -0.79
CA GLU A 81 -6.74 -15.77 -1.11
C GLU A 81 -7.46 -14.69 -1.92
N SER A 82 -8.02 -15.04 -3.07
CA SER A 82 -8.78 -14.07 -3.88
C SER A 82 -10.16 -13.79 -3.28
N GLY A 83 -10.37 -12.63 -2.62
CA GLY A 83 -11.73 -12.13 -2.42
C GLY A 83 -12.13 -11.29 -1.19
N VAL A 84 -12.75 -10.18 -1.43
CA VAL A 84 -13.84 -9.39 -0.82
C VAL A 84 -13.64 -8.61 0.49
N ALA A 85 -14.00 -7.31 0.44
CA ALA A 85 -13.95 -6.27 1.50
C ALA A 85 -15.34 -5.74 1.94
N ASN A 86 -15.42 -5.10 3.15
CA ASN A 86 -16.57 -4.29 3.61
C ASN A 86 -16.18 -3.15 4.57
N THR A 87 -16.92 -2.02 4.55
CA THR A 87 -16.75 -0.78 5.36
C THR A 87 -18.01 -0.38 6.16
N PRO A 88 -17.92 0.36 7.28
CA PRO A 88 -19.09 0.94 8.00
C PRO A 88 -19.09 2.47 8.25
N GLU A 89 -20.18 2.99 8.76
CA GLU A 89 -20.90 4.25 8.69
C GLU A 89 -20.56 5.39 9.72
N ALA A 90 -21.20 6.59 9.55
CA ALA A 90 -20.96 7.87 10.25
C ALA A 90 -22.15 8.33 11.15
N GLN A 91 -21.85 9.14 12.20
CA GLN A 91 -22.83 9.80 13.09
C GLN A 91 -22.47 11.27 13.40
N SER A 92 -23.45 12.10 13.85
CA SER A 92 -23.33 13.56 14.04
C SER A 92 -22.70 13.97 15.40
N ASP A 93 -21.74 14.88 15.37
CA ASP A 93 -20.88 15.21 16.50
C ASP A 93 -20.72 16.70 16.78
N SER A 94 -20.28 17.07 18.02
CA SER A 94 -19.91 18.42 18.44
C SER A 94 -18.70 18.97 17.66
N PRO A 95 -18.50 20.31 17.62
CA PRO A 95 -17.38 20.94 16.90
C PRO A 95 -15.99 20.42 17.32
N GLU A 96 -15.82 20.12 18.60
CA GLU A 96 -14.58 19.58 19.16
C GLU A 96 -14.29 18.17 18.66
N VAL A 97 -15.31 17.30 18.65
CA VAL A 97 -15.23 15.93 18.12
C VAL A 97 -14.95 15.95 16.61
N VAL A 98 -15.55 16.91 15.88
CA VAL A 98 -15.24 17.10 14.45
C VAL A 98 -13.78 17.52 14.25
N HIS A 99 -13.23 18.40 15.09
CA HIS A 99 -11.84 18.82 15.01
C HIS A 99 -10.89 17.66 15.31
N GLU A 100 -11.14 16.89 16.36
CA GLU A 100 -10.34 15.70 16.69
C GLU A 100 -10.38 14.65 15.57
N ARG A 101 -11.56 14.44 14.96
CA ARG A 101 -11.69 13.53 13.81
C ARG A 101 -10.87 14.00 12.62
N ARG A 102 -10.81 15.31 12.35
CA ARG A 102 -9.96 15.88 11.28
C ARG A 102 -8.47 15.69 11.56
N LEU A 103 -8.02 15.89 12.80
CA LEU A 103 -6.62 15.63 13.19
C LEU A 103 -6.27 14.14 13.06
N ARG A 104 -7.17 13.25 13.46
CA ARG A 104 -7.00 11.80 13.32
C ARG A 104 -6.91 11.38 11.84
N TYR A 105 -7.78 11.92 11.00
CA TYR A 105 -7.74 11.68 9.55
C TYR A 105 -6.45 12.20 8.91
N LEU A 106 -5.97 13.38 9.32
CA LEU A 106 -4.69 13.91 8.88
C LEU A 106 -3.55 12.95 9.23
N ARG A 107 -3.49 12.50 10.48
CA ARG A 107 -2.48 11.54 10.95
C ARG A 107 -2.53 10.22 10.17
N GLU A 108 -3.71 9.74 9.87
CA GLU A 108 -3.90 8.54 9.06
C GLU A 108 -3.27 8.67 7.66
N ILE A 109 -3.49 9.81 6.99
CA ILE A 109 -2.90 10.05 5.67
C ILE A 109 -1.36 10.12 5.76
N GLU A 110 -0.81 10.79 6.78
CA GLU A 110 0.63 10.90 7.00
C GLU A 110 1.26 9.52 7.20
N LEU A 111 0.65 8.66 8.03
CA LEU A 111 1.13 7.29 8.24
C LEU A 111 1.03 6.43 6.98
N ARG A 112 -0.03 6.57 6.19
CA ARG A 112 -0.15 5.86 4.91
C ARG A 112 0.94 6.28 3.91
N LEU A 113 1.25 7.56 3.84
CA LEU A 113 2.35 8.05 3.00
C LEU A 113 3.71 7.52 3.47
N HIS A 114 3.93 7.45 4.78
CA HIS A 114 5.11 6.82 5.35
C HIS A 114 5.21 5.34 4.95
N CYS A 115 4.12 4.58 5.07
CA CYS A 115 4.07 3.17 4.66
C CYS A 115 4.42 2.99 3.18
N ILE A 116 3.87 3.81 2.29
CA ILE A 116 4.18 3.78 0.85
C ILE A 116 5.68 3.98 0.62
N GLN A 117 6.31 4.91 1.35
CA GLN A 117 7.74 5.13 1.23
C GLN A 117 8.57 3.92 1.68
N VAL A 118 8.16 3.25 2.76
CA VAL A 118 8.80 2.02 3.25
C VAL A 118 8.62 0.87 2.25
N GLU A 119 7.40 0.69 1.71
CA GLU A 119 7.12 -0.29 0.66
C GLU A 119 8.04 -0.08 -0.55
N ARG A 120 8.13 1.17 -1.04
CA ARG A 120 9.00 1.53 -2.18
C ARG A 120 10.45 1.17 -1.91
N ASN A 121 10.99 1.53 -0.74
CA ASN A 121 12.37 1.23 -0.37
C ASN A 121 12.60 -0.29 -0.29
N THR A 122 11.63 -1.04 0.24
CA THR A 122 11.69 -2.50 0.30
C THR A 122 11.72 -3.11 -1.10
N LEU A 123 10.88 -2.65 -2.03
CA LEU A 123 10.88 -3.12 -3.42
C LEU A 123 12.22 -2.86 -4.12
N TYR A 124 12.84 -1.71 -3.89
CA TYR A 124 14.20 -1.44 -4.39
C TYR A 124 15.24 -2.42 -3.80
N ALA A 125 15.15 -2.72 -2.51
CA ALA A 125 16.03 -3.70 -1.87
C ALA A 125 15.81 -5.12 -2.43
N GLU A 126 14.57 -5.54 -2.67
CA GLU A 126 14.22 -6.80 -3.32
C GLU A 126 14.83 -6.89 -4.73
N ARG A 127 14.81 -5.79 -5.48
CA ARG A 127 15.44 -5.72 -6.80
C ARG A 127 16.98 -5.80 -6.72
N GLN A 128 17.58 -5.10 -5.77
CA GLN A 128 19.05 -5.16 -5.55
C GLN A 128 19.50 -6.57 -5.15
N ALA A 129 18.69 -7.29 -4.40
CA ALA A 129 18.92 -8.68 -4.02
C ALA A 129 18.60 -9.69 -5.15
N HIS A 130 18.27 -9.21 -6.37
CA HIS A 130 17.88 -10.04 -7.53
C HIS A 130 16.67 -10.96 -7.29
N ARG A 131 15.78 -10.62 -6.34
CA ARG A 131 14.56 -11.39 -6.06
C ARG A 131 13.38 -11.00 -6.96
N ILE A 132 13.43 -9.83 -7.57
CA ILE A 132 12.49 -9.38 -8.59
C ILE A 132 13.24 -8.76 -9.78
N ASN A 133 12.62 -8.71 -10.95
CA ASN A 133 13.17 -8.08 -12.13
C ASN A 133 12.73 -6.60 -12.26
N ASP A 134 13.30 -5.88 -13.26
CA ASP A 134 13.03 -4.45 -13.47
C ASP A 134 11.60 -4.18 -13.94
N GLU A 135 10.97 -5.11 -14.64
CA GLU A 135 9.60 -4.98 -15.11
C GLU A 135 8.62 -5.05 -13.94
N MET A 136 8.79 -6.04 -13.06
CA MET A 136 8.01 -6.17 -11.83
C MET A 136 8.19 -4.95 -10.92
N LEU A 137 9.45 -4.50 -10.71
CA LEU A 137 9.70 -3.30 -9.91
C LEU A 137 8.94 -2.11 -10.46
N ARG A 138 9.02 -1.84 -11.77
CA ARG A 138 8.32 -0.71 -12.40
C ARG A 138 6.82 -0.80 -12.24
N ALA A 139 6.23 -1.97 -12.43
CA ALA A 139 4.79 -2.17 -12.25
C ALA A 139 4.35 -1.87 -10.82
N MET A 140 5.03 -2.45 -9.82
CA MET A 140 4.70 -2.27 -8.40
C MET A 140 4.93 -0.83 -7.91
N VAL A 141 6.02 -0.17 -8.33
CA VAL A 141 6.28 1.23 -7.99
C VAL A 141 5.24 2.15 -8.62
N SER A 142 4.82 1.90 -9.86
CA SER A 142 3.76 2.69 -10.51
C SER A 142 2.43 2.62 -9.75
N GLU A 143 2.07 1.49 -9.18
CA GLU A 143 0.87 1.37 -8.33
C GLU A 143 1.00 2.19 -7.04
N LEU A 144 2.20 2.19 -6.41
CA LEU A 144 2.47 3.01 -5.24
C LEU A 144 2.42 4.51 -5.57
N ASP A 145 2.96 4.92 -6.71
CA ASP A 145 2.94 6.31 -7.17
C ASP A 145 1.51 6.83 -7.37
N MET A 146 0.63 6.02 -7.96
CA MET A 146 -0.79 6.37 -8.11
C MET A 146 -1.49 6.55 -6.75
N SER A 147 -1.20 5.66 -5.81
CA SER A 147 -1.72 5.72 -4.44
C SER A 147 -1.20 6.95 -3.70
N GLU A 148 0.10 7.25 -3.83
CA GLU A 148 0.75 8.41 -3.23
C GLU A 148 0.16 9.73 -3.74
N VAL A 149 -0.04 9.88 -5.05
CA VAL A 149 -0.66 11.08 -5.64
C VAL A 149 -2.06 11.31 -5.07
N SER A 150 -2.86 10.26 -4.92
CA SER A 150 -4.20 10.34 -4.31
C SER A 150 -4.13 10.80 -2.85
N LEU A 151 -3.23 10.21 -2.06
CA LEU A 151 -3.06 10.55 -0.64
C LEU A 151 -2.51 11.97 -0.46
N ARG A 152 -1.56 12.43 -1.27
CA ARG A 152 -1.03 13.80 -1.23
C ARG A 152 -2.11 14.85 -1.50
N LYS A 153 -3.02 14.60 -2.45
CA LYS A 153 -4.18 15.47 -2.68
C LYS A 153 -5.10 15.54 -1.45
N ARG A 154 -5.41 14.40 -0.83
CA ARG A 154 -6.20 14.32 0.41
C ARG A 154 -5.49 15.00 1.57
N LEU A 155 -4.18 14.84 1.70
CA LEU A 155 -3.36 15.51 2.70
C LEU A 155 -3.47 17.03 2.61
N ALA A 156 -3.35 17.59 1.42
CA ALA A 156 -3.47 19.04 1.20
C ALA A 156 -4.85 19.58 1.65
N VAL A 157 -5.93 18.85 1.37
CA VAL A 157 -7.28 19.20 1.83
C VAL A 157 -7.40 19.06 3.36
N ALA A 158 -6.92 17.97 3.94
CA ALA A 158 -6.99 17.72 5.38
C ALA A 158 -6.21 18.76 6.17
N ARG A 159 -5.00 19.15 5.72
CA ARG A 159 -4.20 20.21 6.36
C ARG A 159 -4.92 21.55 6.40
N ARG A 160 -5.54 21.96 5.29
CA ARG A 160 -6.36 23.19 5.25
C ARG A 160 -7.54 23.11 6.22
N ALA A 161 -8.19 21.95 6.33
CA ALA A 161 -9.34 21.77 7.21
C ALA A 161 -9.02 21.88 8.72
N VAL A 162 -7.74 21.73 9.10
CA VAL A 162 -7.23 21.91 10.48
C VAL A 162 -6.42 23.20 10.64
N GLY A 163 -6.36 24.07 9.62
CA GLY A 163 -5.67 25.37 9.70
C GLY A 163 -4.15 25.29 9.51
N LEU A 164 -3.61 24.17 9.02
CA LEU A 164 -2.18 24.01 8.75
C LEU A 164 -1.83 24.50 7.33
N PRO A 165 -0.64 25.10 7.11
CA PRO A 165 -0.19 25.51 5.79
C PRO A 165 -0.04 24.29 4.85
N PRO A 166 -0.17 24.49 3.52
CA PRO A 166 0.16 23.43 2.58
C PRO A 166 1.62 23.00 2.74
N LEU A 167 1.90 21.73 2.43
CA LEU A 167 3.30 21.30 2.33
C LEU A 167 3.92 22.01 1.14
N GLU A 168 5.02 22.73 1.34
CA GLU A 168 5.83 23.25 0.27
C GLU A 168 6.35 22.07 -0.55
N GLY A 169 6.08 22.07 -1.84
CA GLY A 169 6.44 20.97 -2.72
C GLY A 169 7.98 20.86 -2.83
N HIS A 170 8.48 19.66 -2.58
CA HIS A 170 9.79 19.23 -3.07
C HIS A 170 9.61 18.41 -4.33
#